data_7080f3f8196893abbdfa9379eb7f3e23
#
_entry.id   7080f3f8196893abbdfa9379eb7f3e23
#
_cell.length_a   1.000
_cell.length_b   1.000
_cell.length_c   1.000
_cell.angle_alpha   90.00
_cell.angle_beta   90.00
_cell.angle_gamma   90.00
#
_symmetry.space_group_name_H-M   'P 1'
#
loop_
_entity.id
_entity.type
_entity.pdbx_description
1 polymer ?
#
loop_
_entity_poly.entity_id
_entity_poly.type
_entity_poly.pdbx_seq_one_letter_code
_entity_poly.pdbx_strand_id
1 'polypeptide(L)'
;MGDSPEMLLTEIDHVAIAVNDLEAAIDYYKRAFGATIAHREIVEQDGVEEVLLNVAQSYIQLLTPTRPDSPVAKSLAKRGEGLHHVGYRVANCAQALQSMIDAGATPIDKAPRRGSRGTTVAFVHPKGSFGTLIELVQE
;
A
#
# COMPACT_ATOMS: atom_id res chain seq x y z
N MET A 1 -11.68 18.59 27.52
CA MET A 1 -11.81 18.22 27.08
C MET A 1 -11.21 17.51 26.45
N GLY A 2 -11.02 16.90 27.04
CA GLY A 2 -10.21 16.10 26.21
C GLY A 2 -10.54 16.28 24.75
N ASP A 3 -9.64 16.79 24.11
CA ASP A 3 -9.82 17.05 22.69
C ASP A 3 -9.81 15.72 21.94
N SER A 4 -10.76 15.53 21.06
CA SER A 4 -10.70 14.44 20.11
C SER A 4 -9.50 14.63 19.21
N PRO A 5 -8.75 13.57 18.88
CA PRO A 5 -7.67 13.69 17.91
C PRO A 5 -8.20 14.22 16.58
N GLU A 6 -7.43 15.04 15.93
CA GLU A 6 -7.70 15.42 14.56
C GLU A 6 -7.82 14.16 13.69
N MET A 7 -8.69 14.20 12.68
CA MET A 7 -8.79 13.10 11.73
C MET A 7 -7.54 13.10 10.86
N LEU A 8 -6.65 12.17 11.12
CA LEU A 8 -5.39 12.03 10.36
C LEU A 8 -5.60 11.25 9.07
N LEU A 9 -6.57 10.34 9.06
CA LEU A 9 -6.90 9.51 7.92
C LEU A 9 -7.86 10.28 7.02
N THR A 10 -7.47 10.58 5.80
CA THR A 10 -8.28 11.39 4.89
C THR A 10 -9.10 10.56 3.93
N GLU A 11 -8.55 9.47 3.43
CA GLU A 11 -9.26 8.55 2.54
C GLU A 11 -8.46 7.25 2.39
N ILE A 12 -9.07 6.25 1.79
CA ILE A 12 -8.32 5.05 1.38
C ILE A 12 -7.52 5.43 0.13
N ASP A 13 -6.20 5.32 0.19
CA ASP A 13 -5.35 5.61 -0.96
C ASP A 13 -5.44 4.51 -2.00
N HIS A 14 -5.26 3.27 -1.56
CA HIS A 14 -5.32 2.12 -2.47
C HIS A 14 -5.55 0.81 -1.73
N VAL A 15 -6.01 -0.17 -2.50
CA VAL A 15 -6.03 -1.57 -2.10
C VAL A 15 -5.01 -2.29 -2.97
N ALA A 16 -4.08 -3.01 -2.35
CA ALA A 16 -2.98 -3.66 -3.05
C ALA A 16 -3.22 -5.16 -3.18
N ILE A 17 -3.08 -5.67 -4.40
CA ILE A 17 -3.27 -7.08 -4.72
C ILE A 17 -1.97 -7.59 -5.34
N ALA A 18 -1.41 -8.65 -4.75
CA ALA A 18 -0.22 -9.31 -5.26
C ALA A 18 -0.60 -10.32 -6.33
N VAL A 19 0.05 -10.25 -7.48
CA VAL A 19 -0.23 -11.12 -8.64
C VAL A 19 1.06 -11.70 -9.21
N ASN A 20 0.96 -12.87 -9.83
CA ASN A 20 2.10 -13.50 -10.49
C ASN A 20 2.37 -12.90 -11.86
N ASP A 21 1.32 -12.58 -12.60
CA ASP A 21 1.42 -12.03 -13.96
C ASP A 21 0.73 -10.68 -14.02
N LEU A 22 1.54 -9.62 -13.99
CA LEU A 22 1.03 -8.25 -13.94
C LEU A 22 0.23 -7.90 -15.20
N GLU A 23 0.70 -8.29 -16.37
CA GLU A 23 0.03 -7.97 -17.64
C GLU A 23 -1.34 -8.65 -17.73
N ALA A 24 -1.43 -9.91 -17.28
CA ALA A 24 -2.69 -10.62 -17.24
C ALA A 24 -3.68 -9.96 -16.28
N ALA A 25 -3.21 -9.50 -15.14
CA ALA A 25 -4.05 -8.82 -14.15
C ALA A 25 -4.55 -7.48 -14.68
N ILE A 26 -3.68 -6.69 -15.32
CA ILE A 26 -4.07 -5.41 -15.93
C ILE A 26 -5.14 -5.66 -17.00
N ASP A 27 -4.93 -6.63 -17.86
CA ASP A 27 -5.87 -6.97 -18.93
C ASP A 27 -7.24 -7.37 -18.36
N TYR A 28 -7.24 -8.16 -17.31
CA TYR A 28 -8.47 -8.56 -16.63
C TYR A 28 -9.28 -7.34 -16.16
N TYR A 29 -8.64 -6.41 -15.45
CA TYR A 29 -9.33 -5.22 -14.95
C TYR A 29 -9.79 -4.30 -16.07
N LYS A 30 -9.05 -4.20 -17.16
CA LYS A 30 -9.48 -3.43 -18.33
C LYS A 30 -10.72 -4.03 -18.96
N ARG A 31 -10.74 -5.35 -19.17
CA ARG A 31 -11.87 -6.05 -19.81
C ARG A 31 -13.09 -6.11 -18.90
N ALA A 32 -12.87 -6.35 -17.60
CA ALA A 32 -13.99 -6.53 -16.66
C ALA A 32 -14.64 -5.20 -16.26
N PHE A 33 -13.84 -4.14 -16.09
CA PHE A 33 -14.33 -2.89 -15.49
C PHE A 33 -14.03 -1.65 -16.33
N GLY A 34 -13.36 -1.78 -17.46
CA GLY A 34 -12.91 -0.61 -18.21
C GLY A 34 -11.88 0.21 -17.45
N ALA A 35 -11.11 -0.43 -16.58
CA ALA A 35 -10.16 0.26 -15.72
C ALA A 35 -9.06 0.96 -16.53
N THR A 36 -8.64 2.13 -16.06
CA THR A 36 -7.57 2.92 -16.68
C THR A 36 -6.36 2.98 -15.77
N ILE A 37 -5.18 3.02 -16.38
CA ILE A 37 -3.92 3.12 -15.63
C ILE A 37 -3.66 4.57 -15.26
N ALA A 38 -3.47 4.82 -13.96
CA ALA A 38 -3.05 6.12 -13.44
C ALA A 38 -1.53 6.24 -13.39
N HIS A 39 -0.83 5.13 -13.06
CA HIS A 39 0.60 5.15 -12.83
C HIS A 39 1.16 3.74 -12.96
N ARG A 40 2.40 3.62 -13.41
CA ARG A 40 3.14 2.35 -13.45
C ARG A 40 4.60 2.63 -13.12
N GLU A 41 5.18 1.84 -12.23
CA GLU A 41 6.53 2.11 -11.74
C GLU A 41 7.18 0.82 -11.23
N ILE A 42 8.51 0.73 -11.37
CA ILE A 42 9.31 -0.25 -10.65
C ILE A 42 9.88 0.46 -9.43
N VAL A 43 9.52 -0.05 -8.24
CA VAL A 43 10.03 0.46 -6.96
C VAL A 43 11.17 -0.46 -6.54
N GLU A 44 12.38 -0.09 -6.91
CA GLU A 44 13.59 -0.92 -6.71
C GLU A 44 13.80 -1.28 -5.24
N GLN A 45 13.58 -0.33 -4.33
CA GLN A 45 13.76 -0.54 -2.90
C GLN A 45 12.91 -1.69 -2.39
N ASP A 46 11.69 -1.83 -2.89
CA ASP A 46 10.74 -2.84 -2.46
C ASP A 46 10.79 -4.11 -3.33
N GLY A 47 11.53 -4.06 -4.43
CA GLY A 47 11.62 -5.19 -5.37
C GLY A 47 10.30 -5.53 -6.02
N VAL A 48 9.54 -4.52 -6.45
CA VAL A 48 8.23 -4.70 -7.07
C VAL A 48 8.08 -3.85 -8.32
N GLU A 49 7.26 -4.34 -9.23
CA GLU A 49 6.64 -3.52 -10.26
C GLU A 49 5.18 -3.34 -9.90
N GLU A 50 4.69 -2.11 -9.98
CA GLU A 50 3.32 -1.78 -9.63
C GLU A 50 2.59 -1.06 -10.73
N VAL A 51 1.27 -1.24 -10.74
CA VAL A 51 0.35 -0.45 -11.54
C VAL A 51 -0.75 0.05 -10.61
N LEU A 52 -1.07 1.34 -10.74
CA LEU A 52 -2.22 1.93 -10.07
C LEU A 52 -3.34 2.11 -11.09
N LEU A 53 -4.50 1.53 -10.80
CA LEU A 53 -5.70 1.66 -11.60
C LEU A 53 -6.62 2.67 -10.95
N ASN A 54 -7.19 3.58 -11.73
CA ASN A 54 -8.06 4.64 -11.21
C ASN A 54 -9.37 4.09 -10.64
N VAL A 55 -9.70 4.51 -9.42
CA VAL A 55 -11.01 4.29 -8.80
C VAL A 55 -11.37 5.59 -8.07
N ALA A 56 -12.01 6.53 -8.78
CA ALA A 56 -12.32 7.85 -8.25
C ALA A 56 -11.08 8.53 -7.66
N GLN A 57 -11.07 8.82 -6.36
CA GLN A 57 -9.94 9.44 -5.66
C GLN A 57 -8.91 8.42 -5.16
N SER A 58 -9.20 7.14 -5.34
CA SER A 58 -8.39 6.04 -4.83
C SER A 58 -7.83 5.20 -5.97
N TYR A 59 -7.16 4.09 -5.64
CA TYR A 59 -6.59 3.19 -6.64
C TYR A 59 -6.76 1.74 -6.24
N ILE A 60 -6.80 0.88 -7.25
CA ILE A 60 -6.42 -0.52 -7.07
C ILE A 60 -4.97 -0.61 -7.50
N GLN A 61 -4.12 -1.14 -6.63
CA GLN A 61 -2.71 -1.36 -6.92
C GLN A 61 -2.48 -2.83 -7.22
N LEU A 62 -1.90 -3.13 -8.38
CA LEU A 62 -1.48 -4.48 -8.73
C LEU A 62 0.03 -4.54 -8.58
N LEU A 63 0.53 -5.55 -7.86
CA LEU A 63 1.94 -5.71 -7.53
C LEU A 63 2.45 -7.04 -8.02
N THR A 64 3.65 -7.04 -8.62
CA THR A 64 4.39 -8.26 -8.90
C THR A 64 5.84 -8.08 -8.47
N PRO A 65 6.51 -9.13 -7.95
CA PRO A 65 7.90 -8.97 -7.52
C PRO A 65 8.85 -8.90 -8.71
N THR A 66 9.93 -8.12 -8.53
CA THR A 66 11.01 -8.04 -9.54
C THR A 66 12.23 -8.87 -9.16
N ARG A 67 12.24 -9.42 -7.92
CA ARG A 67 13.32 -10.29 -7.45
C ARG A 67 12.81 -11.25 -6.37
N PRO A 68 13.47 -12.41 -6.18
CA PRO A 68 12.96 -13.45 -5.26
C PRO A 68 12.95 -13.06 -3.79
N ASP A 69 13.76 -12.10 -3.38
CA ASP A 69 13.88 -11.69 -1.98
C ASP A 69 12.93 -10.54 -1.60
N SER A 70 12.09 -10.08 -2.53
CA SER A 70 11.15 -9.02 -2.20
C SER A 70 10.07 -9.52 -1.23
N PRO A 71 9.52 -8.63 -0.37
CA PRO A 71 8.41 -9.01 0.50
C PRO A 71 7.19 -9.54 -0.25
N VAL A 72 6.93 -9.01 -1.46
CA VAL A 72 5.80 -9.47 -2.29
C VAL A 72 6.06 -10.88 -2.80
N ALA A 73 7.30 -11.20 -3.20
CA ALA A 73 7.65 -12.55 -3.63
C ALA A 73 7.43 -13.56 -2.49
N LYS A 74 7.82 -13.20 -1.28
CA LYS A 74 7.63 -14.04 -0.09
C LYS A 74 6.16 -14.23 0.23
N SER A 75 5.37 -13.18 0.10
CA SER A 75 3.92 -13.23 0.30
C SER A 75 3.25 -14.16 -0.71
N LEU A 76 3.60 -14.04 -1.99
CA LEU A 76 3.07 -14.93 -3.04
C LEU A 76 3.43 -16.39 -2.79
N ALA A 77 4.67 -16.67 -2.38
CA ALA A 77 5.12 -18.02 -2.08
C ALA A 77 4.36 -18.62 -0.89
N LYS A 78 4.06 -17.82 0.11
CA LYS A 78 3.43 -18.28 1.35
C LYS A 78 1.91 -18.35 1.26
N ARG A 79 1.28 -17.36 0.63
CA ARG A 79 -0.19 -17.20 0.65
C ARG A 79 -0.83 -17.28 -0.73
N GLY A 80 -0.04 -17.22 -1.80
CA GLY A 80 -0.57 -17.14 -3.16
C GLY A 80 -1.04 -15.72 -3.50
N GLU A 81 -1.72 -15.59 -4.63
CA GLU A 81 -2.25 -14.31 -5.10
C GLU A 81 -3.38 -13.83 -4.20
N GLY A 82 -3.53 -12.52 -4.06
CA GLY A 82 -4.62 -11.90 -3.30
C GLY A 82 -4.21 -10.60 -2.64
N LEU A 83 -5.04 -10.17 -1.69
CA LEU A 83 -4.80 -8.93 -0.95
C LEU A 83 -3.45 -8.95 -0.26
N HIS A 84 -2.66 -7.91 -0.47
CA HIS A 84 -1.35 -7.73 0.15
C HIS A 84 -1.40 -6.70 1.27
N HIS A 85 -1.96 -5.53 1.00
CA HIS A 85 -2.09 -4.48 1.99
C HIS A 85 -3.15 -3.45 1.60
N VAL A 86 -3.45 -2.57 2.54
CA VAL A 86 -4.32 -1.41 2.31
C VAL A 86 -3.49 -0.16 2.55
N GLY A 87 -3.53 0.78 1.62
CA GLY A 87 -2.91 2.09 1.77
C GLY A 87 -3.91 3.09 2.31
N TYR A 88 -3.58 3.74 3.42
CA TYR A 88 -4.37 4.80 4.01
C TYR A 88 -3.75 6.14 3.63
N ARG A 89 -4.54 7.02 3.00
CA ARG A 89 -4.06 8.36 2.70
C ARG A 89 -4.17 9.22 3.94
N VAL A 90 -3.05 9.89 4.28
CA VAL A 90 -2.94 10.71 5.47
C VAL A 90 -2.37 12.09 5.09
N ALA A 91 -2.74 13.12 5.86
CA ALA A 91 -2.23 14.46 5.61
C ALA A 91 -0.75 14.58 5.99
N ASN A 92 -0.33 13.87 7.05
CA ASN A 92 1.05 13.90 7.56
C ASN A 92 1.46 12.50 7.98
N CYS A 93 2.36 11.90 7.21
CA CYS A 93 2.77 10.52 7.42
C CYS A 93 3.48 10.31 8.77
N ALA A 94 4.39 11.22 9.13
CA ALA A 94 5.13 11.12 10.39
C ALA A 94 4.19 11.20 11.60
N GLN A 95 3.24 12.11 11.56
CA GLN A 95 2.24 12.28 12.63
C GLN A 95 1.33 11.05 12.73
N ALA A 96 0.86 10.55 11.58
CA ALA A 96 0.00 9.37 11.54
C ALA A 96 0.74 8.12 12.06
N LEU A 97 1.99 7.95 11.67
CA LEU A 97 2.83 6.84 12.13
C LEU A 97 2.99 6.89 13.66
N GLN A 98 3.33 8.07 14.20
CA GLN A 98 3.48 8.22 15.65
C GLN A 98 2.17 7.96 16.39
N SER A 99 1.06 8.44 15.85
CA SER A 99 -0.26 8.19 16.43
C SER A 99 -0.61 6.70 16.48
N MET A 100 -0.27 5.95 15.42
CA MET A 100 -0.47 4.51 15.39
C MET A 100 0.43 3.80 16.41
N ILE A 101 1.69 4.20 16.52
CA ILE A 101 2.63 3.64 17.51
C ILE A 101 2.10 3.89 18.92
N ASP A 102 1.65 5.10 19.20
CA ASP A 102 1.09 5.45 20.51
C ASP A 102 -0.16 4.63 20.83
N ALA A 103 -0.91 4.22 19.81
CA ALA A 103 -2.10 3.39 19.96
C ALA A 103 -1.77 1.88 20.03
N GLY A 104 -0.51 1.49 19.97
CA GLY A 104 -0.07 0.11 20.13
C GLY A 104 0.38 -0.60 18.85
N ALA A 105 0.40 0.09 17.72
CA ALA A 105 0.85 -0.52 16.47
C ALA A 105 2.37 -0.74 16.46
N THR A 106 2.81 -1.73 15.69
CA THR A 106 4.22 -2.07 15.51
C THR A 106 4.67 -1.56 14.14
N PRO A 107 5.56 -0.57 14.06
CA PRO A 107 6.02 -0.08 12.76
C PRO A 107 6.97 -1.06 12.10
N ILE A 108 6.85 -1.22 10.79
CA ILE A 108 7.87 -1.85 9.95
C ILE A 108 8.90 -0.78 9.60
N ASP A 109 8.43 0.36 9.10
CA ASP A 109 9.26 1.54 8.89
C ASP A 109 9.20 2.40 10.14
N LYS A 110 10.33 2.63 10.78
CA LYS A 110 10.38 3.43 12.02
C LYS A 110 10.26 4.93 11.74
N ALA A 111 10.48 5.32 10.49
CA ALA A 111 10.34 6.69 10.02
C ALA A 111 9.79 6.65 8.59
N PRO A 112 9.07 7.70 8.17
CA PRO A 112 8.60 7.78 6.79
C PRO A 112 9.76 7.74 5.78
N ARG A 113 9.47 7.14 4.63
CA ARG A 113 10.42 7.06 3.53
C ARG A 113 9.71 7.36 2.21
N ARG A 114 10.47 7.50 1.14
CA ARG A 114 9.91 7.74 -0.18
C ARG A 114 9.25 6.47 -0.73
N GLY A 115 8.03 6.61 -1.24
CA GLY A 115 7.29 5.56 -1.92
C GLY A 115 7.14 5.85 -3.40
N SER A 116 6.23 5.12 -4.05
CA SER A 116 5.95 5.31 -5.46
C SER A 116 5.31 6.68 -5.74
N ARG A 117 5.35 7.12 -6.96
CA ARG A 117 4.85 8.40 -7.47
C ARG A 117 5.23 9.63 -6.61
N GLY A 118 6.41 9.56 -5.96
CA GLY A 118 6.90 10.67 -5.14
C GLY A 118 6.20 10.86 -3.80
N THR A 119 5.45 9.87 -3.33
CA THR A 119 4.77 9.94 -2.04
C THR A 119 5.73 9.70 -0.88
N THR A 120 5.29 10.06 0.32
CA THR A 120 5.96 9.73 1.59
C THR A 120 5.17 8.63 2.25
N VAL A 121 5.81 7.52 2.57
CA VAL A 121 5.12 6.31 3.05
C VAL A 121 5.76 5.74 4.31
N ALA A 122 4.97 4.94 5.04
CA ALA A 122 5.48 4.10 6.13
C ALA A 122 4.56 2.88 6.27
N PHE A 123 5.16 1.71 6.40
CA PHE A 123 4.42 0.47 6.62
C PHE A 123 4.31 0.14 8.10
N VAL A 124 3.15 -0.39 8.48
CA VAL A 124 2.84 -0.82 9.84
C VAL A 124 2.50 -2.31 9.82
N HIS A 125 3.11 -3.05 10.74
CA HIS A 125 3.03 -4.51 10.79
C HIS A 125 1.60 -5.00 11.08
N PRO A 126 1.15 -6.10 10.46
CA PRO A 126 -0.17 -6.69 10.73
C PRO A 126 -0.42 -7.02 12.20
N LYS A 127 0.63 -7.44 12.92
CA LYS A 127 0.53 -7.66 14.35
C LYS A 127 0.36 -6.30 15.04
N GLY A 128 -0.74 -6.10 15.73
CA GLY A 128 -1.09 -4.81 16.33
C GLY A 128 -2.04 -4.00 15.45
N SER A 129 -2.34 -4.48 14.25
CA SER A 129 -3.28 -3.83 13.32
C SER A 129 -4.31 -4.84 12.79
N PHE A 130 -4.75 -5.73 13.67
CA PHE A 130 -5.80 -6.71 13.40
C PHE A 130 -5.51 -7.61 12.19
N GLY A 131 -4.23 -7.98 12.01
CA GLY A 131 -3.82 -8.86 10.92
C GLY A 131 -3.74 -8.20 9.55
N THR A 132 -3.80 -6.87 9.50
CA THR A 132 -3.78 -6.11 8.25
C THR A 132 -2.46 -5.36 8.11
N LEU A 133 -1.73 -5.62 7.03
CA LEU A 133 -0.57 -4.82 6.66
C LEU A 133 -1.09 -3.48 6.14
N ILE A 134 -0.67 -2.39 6.75
CA ILE A 134 -1.13 -1.05 6.43
C ILE A 134 0.04 -0.22 5.92
N GLU A 135 -0.19 0.51 4.84
CA GLU A 135 0.72 1.53 4.34
C GLU A 135 0.11 2.90 4.58
N LEU A 136 0.85 3.79 5.25
CA LEU A 136 0.45 5.20 5.35
C LEU A 136 1.03 5.92 4.15
N VAL A 137 0.21 6.74 3.48
CA VAL A 137 0.58 7.40 2.23
C VAL A 137 0.26 8.88 2.33
N GLN A 138 1.31 9.72 2.22
CA GLN A 138 1.19 11.17 2.14
C GLN A 138 1.59 11.61 0.73
N GLU A 139 0.67 12.24 0.03
CA GLU A 139 0.92 12.83 -1.30
C GLU A 139 1.70 14.12 -1.23
#